data_ca00e22baefb3617038a97ea2c6718bb
#
_entry.id   ca00e22baefb3617038a97ea2c6718bb
#
_cell.length_a   1.000
_cell.length_b   1.000
_cell.length_c   1.000
_cell.angle_alpha   90.00
_cell.angle_beta   90.00
_cell.angle_gamma   90.00
#
_symmetry.space_group_name_H-M   'P 1'
#
loop_
_entity.id
_entity.type
_entity.pdbx_description
1 polymer ?
#
loop_
_entity_poly.entity_id
_entity_poly.type
_entity_poly.pdbx_seq_one_letter_code
_entity_poly.pdbx_strand_id
1 'polypeptide(L)'
;VKDFEYVRDKQELVWDFSRKASEKLKRQVFLLLNYILDNLHRDNPKERRVRYLLPLHWLYDFCVAEEIEDLEGLELEQIQRLEKIVEQKVVNVKNSMQIIDNSRKILFLEAPEIHWHANVWYMERFHLSEDRLNPSNPVQRLSFIEVANKKNRELLQEYAKYHVGIGGLTIANIRGQLYEIKRLLEYFKEEESICRVDENQLETYFRELEDKDTKDDTFNKRIVHYLKFYQFLTVRGYMKEIPFKPEYYLKKTYPEHHDRTVEEQVYMEILHKLYAFPLVSRLIFLHLWCTGLRISEVCTLKGDAYYWDGEDAWLKVYQIKMKADKMIPIPLVMYRIMRKYIEQEHIRPKDYIFKGKNGGAYRVGTFRQEFQQYCDKNGIADGDYIFKS
;
A
#
# COMPACT_ATOMS: atom_id res chain seq x y z
N VAL A 1 23.54 -3.54 -30.09
CA VAL A 1 22.94 -2.96 -28.88
C VAL A 1 23.77 -3.38 -27.68
N LYS A 2 24.17 -2.42 -26.80
CA LYS A 2 25.07 -2.67 -25.65
C LYS A 2 24.57 -3.76 -24.70
N ASP A 3 23.28 -3.95 -24.57
CA ASP A 3 22.66 -4.98 -23.75
C ASP A 3 23.04 -6.41 -24.19
N PHE A 4 23.42 -6.59 -25.43
CA PHE A 4 23.68 -7.89 -26.05
C PHE A 4 25.16 -8.17 -26.31
N GLU A 5 26.07 -7.24 -26.00
CA GLU A 5 27.48 -7.31 -26.36
C GLU A 5 28.21 -8.51 -25.75
N TYR A 6 27.80 -8.93 -24.54
CA TYR A 6 28.44 -10.03 -23.78
C TYR A 6 27.54 -11.26 -23.60
N VAL A 7 26.45 -11.37 -24.35
CA VAL A 7 25.51 -12.50 -24.24
C VAL A 7 26.00 -13.66 -25.09
N ARG A 8 26.26 -14.81 -24.46
CA ARG A 8 26.70 -16.04 -25.16
C ARG A 8 25.58 -16.65 -25.98
N ASP A 9 24.40 -16.77 -25.39
CA ASP A 9 23.20 -17.23 -26.10
C ASP A 9 22.31 -16.04 -26.41
N LYS A 10 22.34 -15.58 -27.67
CA LYS A 10 21.54 -14.46 -28.14
C LYS A 10 20.08 -14.80 -28.32
N GLN A 11 19.71 -16.09 -28.37
CA GLN A 11 18.32 -16.52 -28.52
C GLN A 11 17.51 -16.23 -27.26
N GLU A 12 18.10 -16.25 -26.08
CA GLU A 12 17.44 -15.86 -24.82
C GLU A 12 16.92 -14.39 -24.81
N LEU A 13 17.34 -13.59 -25.77
CA LEU A 13 16.95 -12.18 -25.87
C LEU A 13 16.21 -11.86 -27.19
N VAL A 14 15.65 -12.86 -27.81
CA VAL A 14 14.81 -12.70 -29.02
C VAL A 14 13.35 -12.92 -28.64
N TRP A 15 12.56 -11.85 -28.73
CA TRP A 15 11.10 -11.93 -28.61
C TRP A 15 10.50 -12.18 -29.99
N ASP A 16 10.17 -13.44 -30.26
CA ASP A 16 9.58 -13.84 -31.55
C ASP A 16 8.08 -13.53 -31.58
N PHE A 17 7.76 -12.38 -32.17
CA PHE A 17 6.36 -11.95 -32.37
C PHE A 17 5.61 -12.66 -33.51
N SER A 18 6.27 -13.56 -34.27
CA SER A 18 5.59 -14.42 -35.26
C SER A 18 4.85 -15.58 -34.60
N ARG A 19 5.17 -15.93 -33.37
CA ARG A 19 4.50 -16.98 -32.60
C ARG A 19 3.00 -16.70 -32.47
N LYS A 20 2.22 -17.78 -32.41
CA LYS A 20 0.76 -17.67 -32.15
C LYS A 20 0.52 -17.15 -30.74
N ALA A 21 0.11 -15.90 -30.62
CA ALA A 21 -0.26 -15.23 -29.38
C ALA A 21 -1.23 -14.09 -29.70
N SER A 22 -1.95 -13.59 -28.66
CA SER A 22 -2.87 -12.47 -28.86
C SER A 22 -2.12 -11.20 -29.30
N GLU A 23 -2.74 -10.41 -30.15
CA GLU A 23 -2.19 -9.11 -30.57
C GLU A 23 -2.03 -8.15 -29.37
N LYS A 24 -2.90 -8.28 -28.37
CA LYS A 24 -2.83 -7.49 -27.12
C LYS A 24 -1.54 -7.81 -26.38
N LEU A 25 -1.24 -9.08 -26.14
CA LEU A 25 0.00 -9.51 -25.48
C LEU A 25 1.24 -9.00 -26.22
N LYS A 26 1.28 -9.19 -27.54
CA LYS A 26 2.42 -8.74 -28.37
C LYS A 26 2.66 -7.22 -28.24
N ARG A 27 1.57 -6.42 -28.31
CA ARG A 27 1.67 -4.96 -28.12
C ARG A 27 2.12 -4.58 -26.72
N GLN A 28 1.63 -5.25 -25.69
CA GLN A 28 2.06 -5.02 -24.32
C GLN A 28 3.55 -5.31 -24.13
N VAL A 29 4.02 -6.44 -24.63
CA VAL A 29 5.46 -6.81 -24.54
C VAL A 29 6.31 -5.84 -25.34
N PHE A 30 5.89 -5.42 -26.53
CA PHE A 30 6.61 -4.43 -27.34
C PHE A 30 6.71 -3.07 -26.63
N LEU A 31 5.61 -2.60 -26.02
CA LEU A 31 5.59 -1.37 -25.22
C LEU A 31 6.56 -1.49 -24.02
N LEU A 32 6.53 -2.61 -23.30
CA LEU A 32 7.41 -2.86 -22.17
C LEU A 32 8.89 -2.87 -22.57
N LEU A 33 9.22 -3.52 -23.71
CA LEU A 33 10.59 -3.53 -24.23
C LEU A 33 11.09 -2.10 -24.50
N ASN A 34 10.32 -1.30 -25.21
CA ASN A 34 10.68 0.10 -25.49
C ASN A 34 10.82 0.89 -24.20
N TYR A 35 9.86 0.78 -23.29
CA TYR A 35 9.91 1.48 -22.00
C TYR A 35 11.16 1.12 -21.18
N ILE A 36 11.48 -0.18 -21.09
CA ILE A 36 12.66 -0.67 -20.36
C ILE A 36 13.94 -0.14 -20.99
N LEU A 37 14.05 -0.19 -22.31
CA LEU A 37 15.24 0.27 -23.02
C LEU A 37 15.46 1.78 -22.90
N ASP A 38 14.37 2.55 -22.90
CA ASP A 38 14.44 4.01 -22.89
C ASP A 38 14.52 4.61 -21.48
N ASN A 39 13.97 3.94 -20.46
CA ASN A 39 13.78 4.56 -19.14
C ASN A 39 14.54 3.88 -18.00
N LEU A 40 14.87 2.56 -18.11
CA LEU A 40 15.42 1.82 -16.99
C LEU A 40 16.92 1.52 -17.17
N HIS A 41 17.71 1.80 -16.12
CA HIS A 41 19.14 1.46 -16.05
C HIS A 41 19.93 1.77 -17.33
N ARG A 42 19.76 2.95 -17.90
CA ARG A 42 20.43 3.38 -19.15
C ARG A 42 21.94 3.25 -19.08
N ASP A 43 22.52 3.54 -17.91
CA ASP A 43 23.95 3.53 -17.67
C ASP A 43 24.49 2.14 -17.26
N ASN A 44 23.60 1.18 -17.03
CA ASN A 44 23.97 -0.20 -16.65
C ASN A 44 23.22 -1.26 -17.46
N PRO A 45 23.62 -1.51 -18.71
CA PRO A 45 22.98 -2.49 -19.59
C PRO A 45 22.95 -3.91 -19.01
N LYS A 46 23.98 -4.32 -18.27
CA LYS A 46 24.04 -5.65 -17.63
C LYS A 46 22.93 -5.80 -16.60
N GLU A 47 22.74 -4.81 -15.74
CA GLU A 47 21.68 -4.85 -14.72
C GLU A 47 20.29 -4.78 -15.35
N ARG A 48 20.10 -3.93 -16.35
CA ARG A 48 18.87 -3.85 -17.14
C ARG A 48 18.50 -5.21 -17.73
N ARG A 49 19.47 -5.90 -18.35
CA ARG A 49 19.26 -7.23 -18.89
C ARG A 49 18.83 -8.24 -17.82
N VAL A 50 19.56 -8.32 -16.71
CA VAL A 50 19.30 -9.32 -15.67
C VAL A 50 18.00 -9.07 -14.93
N ARG A 51 17.69 -7.81 -14.63
CA ARG A 51 16.48 -7.45 -13.85
C ARG A 51 15.19 -7.39 -14.66
N TYR A 52 15.27 -7.05 -15.96
CA TYR A 52 14.09 -6.77 -16.73
C TYR A 52 13.99 -7.58 -18.02
N LEU A 53 15.03 -7.58 -18.87
CA LEU A 53 14.92 -8.19 -20.19
C LEU A 53 14.80 -9.71 -20.12
N LEU A 54 15.69 -10.40 -19.38
CA LEU A 54 15.59 -11.85 -19.21
C LEU A 54 14.28 -12.28 -18.53
N PRO A 55 13.87 -11.70 -17.39
CA PRO A 55 12.59 -12.05 -16.79
C PRO A 55 11.39 -11.74 -17.69
N LEU A 56 11.43 -10.65 -18.48
CA LEU A 56 10.38 -10.36 -19.44
C LEU A 56 10.32 -11.39 -20.57
N HIS A 57 11.47 -11.89 -21.03
CA HIS A 57 11.51 -12.95 -22.02
C HIS A 57 10.84 -14.24 -21.50
N TRP A 58 11.18 -14.67 -20.28
CA TRP A 58 10.55 -15.84 -19.67
C TRP A 58 9.04 -15.63 -19.44
N LEU A 59 8.63 -14.44 -19.04
CA LEU A 59 7.22 -14.09 -18.91
C LEU A 59 6.49 -14.17 -20.26
N TYR A 60 7.10 -13.64 -21.34
CA TYR A 60 6.52 -13.72 -22.68
C TYR A 60 6.38 -15.16 -23.17
N ASP A 61 7.47 -15.97 -23.03
CA ASP A 61 7.45 -17.38 -23.40
C ASP A 61 6.35 -18.16 -22.66
N PHE A 62 6.23 -17.92 -21.35
CA PHE A 62 5.19 -18.51 -20.53
C PHE A 62 3.80 -18.09 -21.00
N CYS A 63 3.57 -16.80 -21.25
CA CYS A 63 2.28 -16.30 -21.69
C CYS A 63 1.88 -16.88 -23.07
N VAL A 64 2.84 -17.04 -23.97
CA VAL A 64 2.59 -17.68 -25.27
C VAL A 64 2.25 -19.17 -25.11
N ALA A 65 2.96 -19.88 -24.24
CA ALA A 65 2.74 -21.33 -23.99
C ALA A 65 1.38 -21.60 -23.31
N GLU A 66 0.96 -20.72 -22.42
CA GLU A 66 -0.30 -20.82 -21.66
C GLU A 66 -1.49 -20.10 -22.36
N GLU A 67 -1.30 -19.61 -23.57
CA GLU A 67 -2.30 -18.87 -24.36
C GLU A 67 -2.89 -17.66 -23.58
N ILE A 68 -2.06 -16.99 -22.76
CA ILE A 68 -2.45 -15.81 -21.97
C ILE A 68 -2.55 -14.60 -22.91
N GLU A 69 -3.69 -13.93 -22.89
CA GLU A 69 -3.97 -12.82 -23.78
C GLU A 69 -3.49 -11.46 -23.27
N ASP A 70 -3.36 -11.32 -21.94
CA ASP A 70 -3.18 -10.02 -21.28
C ASP A 70 -2.34 -10.14 -20.00
N LEU A 71 -1.24 -9.37 -19.90
CA LEU A 71 -0.38 -9.35 -18.71
C LEU A 71 -1.07 -8.73 -17.49
N GLU A 72 -1.98 -7.79 -17.67
CA GLU A 72 -2.72 -7.16 -16.58
C GLU A 72 -3.77 -8.10 -15.99
N GLY A 73 -4.24 -9.07 -16.79
CA GLY A 73 -5.20 -10.10 -16.40
C GLY A 73 -4.60 -11.37 -15.82
N LEU A 74 -3.27 -11.50 -15.70
CA LEU A 74 -2.63 -12.69 -15.12
C LEU A 74 -3.27 -13.09 -13.80
N GLU A 75 -3.60 -14.38 -13.66
CA GLU A 75 -4.20 -14.95 -12.45
C GLU A 75 -3.13 -15.47 -11.46
N LEU A 76 -3.52 -15.63 -10.20
CA LEU A 76 -2.59 -16.05 -9.15
C LEU A 76 -1.96 -17.43 -9.44
N GLU A 77 -2.76 -18.38 -9.92
CA GLU A 77 -2.29 -19.72 -10.28
C GLU A 77 -1.28 -19.69 -11.45
N GLN A 78 -1.49 -18.81 -12.41
CA GLN A 78 -0.55 -18.63 -13.52
C GLN A 78 0.78 -18.05 -13.03
N ILE A 79 0.73 -17.09 -12.10
CA ILE A 79 1.93 -16.52 -11.47
C ILE A 79 2.70 -17.60 -10.70
N GLN A 80 2.03 -18.45 -9.94
CA GLN A 80 2.66 -19.55 -9.21
C GLN A 80 3.30 -20.58 -10.16
N ARG A 81 2.68 -20.86 -11.32
CA ARG A 81 3.28 -21.74 -12.35
C ARG A 81 4.53 -21.11 -12.97
N LEU A 82 4.48 -19.82 -13.29
CA LEU A 82 5.65 -19.10 -13.78
C LEU A 82 6.78 -19.10 -12.75
N GLU A 83 6.47 -18.89 -11.48
CA GLU A 83 7.46 -18.90 -10.38
C GLU A 83 8.23 -20.23 -10.34
N LYS A 84 7.56 -21.37 -10.46
CA LYS A 84 8.18 -22.70 -10.53
C LYS A 84 9.12 -22.87 -11.74
N ILE A 85 8.79 -22.24 -12.87
CA ILE A 85 9.66 -22.25 -14.06
C ILE A 85 10.91 -21.37 -13.82
N VAL A 86 10.73 -20.22 -13.20
CA VAL A 86 11.82 -19.29 -12.89
C VAL A 86 12.77 -19.86 -11.84
N GLU A 87 12.28 -20.62 -10.86
CA GLU A 87 13.07 -21.34 -9.86
C GLU A 87 14.14 -22.26 -10.49
N GLN A 88 13.83 -22.85 -11.64
CA GLN A 88 14.76 -23.71 -12.37
C GLN A 88 15.86 -22.93 -13.13
N LYS A 89 15.67 -21.62 -13.31
CA LYS A 89 16.57 -20.77 -14.12
C LYS A 89 17.51 -19.90 -13.29
N VAL A 90 17.09 -19.48 -12.08
CA VAL A 90 17.80 -18.50 -11.27
C VAL A 90 17.73 -18.77 -9.78
N VAL A 91 18.78 -18.38 -9.05
CA VAL A 91 18.83 -18.49 -7.58
C VAL A 91 17.93 -17.44 -6.91
N ASN A 92 17.88 -16.21 -7.46
CA ASN A 92 17.10 -15.12 -6.88
C ASN A 92 15.75 -14.95 -7.60
N VAL A 93 14.86 -15.90 -7.37
CA VAL A 93 13.51 -15.94 -7.95
C VAL A 93 12.72 -14.67 -7.67
N LYS A 94 12.75 -14.21 -6.42
CA LYS A 94 11.98 -13.02 -6.00
C LYS A 94 12.30 -11.78 -6.84
N ASN A 95 13.56 -11.55 -7.16
CA ASN A 95 13.95 -10.41 -8.00
C ASN A 95 13.43 -10.56 -9.44
N SER A 96 13.50 -11.77 -10.00
CA SER A 96 13.02 -12.02 -11.36
C SER A 96 11.48 -11.91 -11.46
N MET A 97 10.76 -12.40 -10.45
CA MET A 97 9.29 -12.29 -10.41
C MET A 97 8.77 -10.87 -10.26
N GLN A 98 9.60 -9.91 -9.84
CA GLN A 98 9.24 -8.48 -9.85
C GLN A 98 8.86 -7.96 -11.24
N ILE A 99 9.24 -8.67 -12.30
CA ILE A 99 8.87 -8.29 -13.67
C ILE A 99 7.36 -8.21 -13.85
N ILE A 100 6.59 -9.06 -13.18
CA ILE A 100 5.11 -9.04 -13.27
C ILE A 100 4.57 -7.73 -12.73
N ASP A 101 4.97 -7.36 -11.51
CA ASP A 101 4.53 -6.10 -10.88
C ASP A 101 5.02 -4.87 -11.69
N ASN A 102 6.26 -4.91 -12.18
CA ASN A 102 6.82 -3.83 -13.00
C ASN A 102 6.07 -3.70 -14.34
N SER A 103 5.80 -4.82 -15.01
CA SER A 103 5.07 -4.83 -16.27
C SER A 103 3.66 -4.30 -16.11
N ARG A 104 2.93 -4.79 -15.10
CA ARG A 104 1.59 -4.29 -14.79
C ARG A 104 1.58 -2.80 -14.47
N LYS A 105 2.55 -2.34 -13.66
CA LYS A 105 2.67 -0.93 -13.31
C LYS A 105 2.90 -0.06 -14.54
N ILE A 106 3.85 -0.42 -15.40
CA ILE A 106 4.16 0.32 -16.62
C ILE A 106 2.93 0.35 -17.53
N LEU A 107 2.31 -0.80 -17.82
CA LEU A 107 1.13 -0.88 -18.68
C LEU A 107 -0.02 -0.04 -18.16
N PHE A 108 -0.29 -0.08 -16.86
CA PHE A 108 -1.38 0.67 -16.24
C PHE A 108 -1.13 2.19 -16.23
N LEU A 109 0.12 2.62 -16.01
CA LEU A 109 0.47 4.04 -15.96
C LEU A 109 0.60 4.68 -17.34
N GLU A 110 1.14 3.94 -18.34
CA GLU A 110 1.36 4.44 -19.71
C GLU A 110 0.12 4.28 -20.61
N ALA A 111 -0.92 3.59 -20.14
CA ALA A 111 -2.14 3.44 -20.93
C ALA A 111 -2.82 4.80 -21.21
N PRO A 112 -3.38 5.04 -22.39
CA PRO A 112 -4.12 6.28 -22.69
C PRO A 112 -5.35 6.42 -21.78
N GLU A 113 -6.02 5.32 -21.46
CA GLU A 113 -7.19 5.25 -20.59
C GLU A 113 -6.94 4.36 -19.38
N ILE A 114 -7.75 4.51 -18.34
CA ILE A 114 -7.65 3.66 -17.15
C ILE A 114 -8.18 2.27 -17.44
N HIS A 115 -7.34 1.26 -17.27
CA HIS A 115 -7.72 -0.14 -17.45
C HIS A 115 -8.43 -0.67 -16.18
N TRP A 116 -9.73 -0.38 -16.05
CA TRP A 116 -10.54 -0.76 -14.89
C TRP A 116 -10.66 -2.28 -14.68
N HIS A 117 -10.40 -3.08 -15.71
CA HIS A 117 -10.40 -4.56 -15.64
C HIS A 117 -9.04 -5.14 -15.22
N ALA A 118 -8.01 -4.30 -15.06
CA ALA A 118 -6.71 -4.76 -14.60
C ALA A 118 -6.81 -5.33 -13.18
N ASN A 119 -6.14 -6.45 -12.93
CA ASN A 119 -6.14 -7.10 -11.62
C ASN A 119 -5.44 -6.28 -10.53
N VAL A 120 -4.65 -5.28 -10.90
CA VAL A 120 -3.96 -4.36 -9.97
C VAL A 120 -4.06 -2.93 -10.49
N TRP A 121 -4.54 -2.03 -9.65
CA TRP A 121 -4.61 -0.59 -9.95
C TRP A 121 -3.55 0.17 -9.17
N TYR A 122 -2.80 1.04 -9.85
CA TYR A 122 -1.75 1.86 -9.27
C TYR A 122 -2.26 3.28 -8.99
N MET A 123 -2.18 3.70 -7.74
CA MET A 123 -2.82 4.94 -7.27
C MET A 123 -2.23 6.21 -7.87
N GLU A 124 -1.00 6.14 -8.36
CA GLU A 124 -0.35 7.25 -9.07
C GLU A 124 -1.17 7.75 -10.28
N ARG A 125 -1.93 6.86 -10.93
CA ARG A 125 -2.74 7.15 -12.12
C ARG A 125 -3.94 8.05 -11.84
N PHE A 126 -4.47 8.04 -10.61
CA PHE A 126 -5.78 8.63 -10.31
C PHE A 126 -5.71 10.12 -9.91
N HIS A 127 -4.53 10.70 -9.69
CA HIS A 127 -4.34 12.11 -9.31
C HIS A 127 -5.29 12.56 -8.19
N LEU A 128 -5.38 11.76 -7.12
CA LEU A 128 -6.30 11.97 -6.03
C LEU A 128 -5.93 13.22 -5.21
N SER A 129 -6.94 13.87 -4.65
CA SER A 129 -6.75 15.02 -3.76
C SER A 129 -5.93 14.67 -2.51
N GLU A 130 -5.13 15.62 -2.02
CA GLU A 130 -4.23 15.40 -0.87
C GLU A 130 -4.95 14.91 0.39
N ASP A 131 -6.19 15.35 0.61
CA ASP A 131 -7.03 14.97 1.76
C ASP A 131 -7.48 13.48 1.73
N ARG A 132 -7.32 12.81 0.59
CA ARG A 132 -7.60 11.37 0.44
C ARG A 132 -6.34 10.51 0.61
N LEU A 133 -5.18 11.12 0.73
CA LEU A 133 -3.89 10.45 0.78
C LEU A 133 -3.26 10.62 2.17
N ASN A 134 -2.47 9.64 2.58
CA ASN A 134 -1.55 9.77 3.71
C ASN A 134 -0.12 9.63 3.19
N PRO A 135 0.62 10.74 3.02
CA PRO A 135 1.97 10.71 2.45
C PRO A 135 2.96 9.88 3.28
N SER A 136 2.76 9.78 4.60
CA SER A 136 3.63 9.00 5.49
C SER A 136 3.26 7.50 5.54
N ASN A 137 2.08 7.12 5.00
CA ASN A 137 1.64 5.73 4.85
C ASN A 137 0.83 5.55 3.55
N PRO A 138 1.43 5.81 2.38
CA PRO A 138 0.70 5.78 1.13
C PRO A 138 0.29 4.37 0.72
N VAL A 139 -0.92 4.27 0.21
CA VAL A 139 -1.40 3.10 -0.52
C VAL A 139 -0.95 3.25 -1.96
N GLN A 140 -0.05 2.42 -2.42
CA GLN A 140 0.50 2.50 -3.78
C GLN A 140 -0.38 1.80 -4.80
N ARG A 141 -1.06 0.72 -4.39
CA ARG A 141 -1.88 -0.10 -5.29
C ARG A 141 -3.10 -0.69 -4.58
N LEU A 142 -4.15 -0.96 -5.34
CA LEU A 142 -5.25 -1.83 -4.99
C LEU A 142 -5.13 -3.10 -5.84
N SER A 143 -5.13 -4.28 -5.21
CA SER A 143 -5.04 -5.58 -5.87
C SER A 143 -6.36 -6.30 -5.77
N PHE A 144 -6.77 -6.99 -6.82
CA PHE A 144 -7.99 -7.79 -6.92
C PHE A 144 -7.68 -9.25 -7.25
N ILE A 145 -6.40 -9.57 -7.44
CA ILE A 145 -5.92 -10.87 -7.89
C ILE A 145 -6.25 -12.01 -6.91
N GLU A 146 -6.43 -11.68 -5.63
CA GLU A 146 -6.75 -12.64 -4.59
C GLU A 146 -8.20 -13.16 -4.69
N VAL A 147 -9.06 -12.52 -5.48
CA VAL A 147 -10.44 -12.97 -5.72
C VAL A 147 -10.46 -13.88 -6.94
N ALA A 148 -10.48 -15.20 -6.71
CA ALA A 148 -10.39 -16.20 -7.76
C ALA A 148 -11.63 -16.18 -8.69
N ASN A 149 -12.84 -16.02 -8.14
CA ASN A 149 -14.07 -15.92 -8.91
C ASN A 149 -14.12 -14.62 -9.73
N LYS A 150 -14.09 -14.74 -11.05
CA LYS A 150 -14.03 -13.59 -11.98
C LYS A 150 -15.24 -12.65 -11.85
N LYS A 151 -16.46 -13.20 -11.73
CA LYS A 151 -17.68 -12.39 -11.56
C LYS A 151 -17.62 -11.57 -10.29
N ASN A 152 -17.22 -12.18 -9.17
CA ASN A 152 -17.09 -11.51 -7.90
C ASN A 152 -15.96 -10.45 -7.91
N ARG A 153 -14.87 -10.73 -8.61
CA ARG A 153 -13.78 -9.77 -8.82
C ARG A 153 -14.25 -8.53 -9.58
N GLU A 154 -15.00 -8.71 -10.66
CA GLU A 154 -15.59 -7.62 -11.45
C GLU A 154 -16.53 -6.76 -10.59
N LEU A 155 -17.40 -7.37 -9.78
CA LEU A 155 -18.25 -6.64 -8.83
C LEU A 155 -17.45 -5.83 -7.79
N LEU A 156 -16.35 -6.40 -7.30
CA LEU A 156 -15.45 -5.72 -6.36
C LEU A 156 -14.70 -4.56 -7.03
N GLN A 157 -14.30 -4.72 -8.29
CA GLN A 157 -13.69 -3.65 -9.10
C GLN A 157 -14.67 -2.50 -9.34
N GLU A 158 -15.93 -2.79 -9.66
CA GLU A 158 -16.97 -1.76 -9.81
C GLU A 158 -17.23 -1.01 -8.49
N TYR A 159 -17.25 -1.72 -7.35
CA TYR A 159 -17.33 -1.10 -6.04
C TYR A 159 -16.12 -0.18 -5.75
N ALA A 160 -14.93 -0.67 -6.02
CA ALA A 160 -13.70 0.11 -5.85
C ALA A 160 -13.66 1.33 -6.78
N LYS A 161 -14.06 1.18 -8.06
CA LYS A 161 -14.15 2.25 -9.05
C LYS A 161 -15.06 3.38 -8.59
N TYR A 162 -16.23 3.04 -8.06
CA TYR A 162 -17.16 4.02 -7.49
C TYR A 162 -16.47 4.84 -6.37
N HIS A 163 -15.84 4.16 -5.41
CA HIS A 163 -15.21 4.83 -4.28
C HIS A 163 -13.93 5.61 -4.64
N VAL A 164 -13.15 5.14 -5.60
CA VAL A 164 -11.96 5.86 -6.11
C VAL A 164 -12.39 7.11 -6.88
N GLY A 165 -13.40 6.98 -7.76
CA GLY A 165 -13.81 8.05 -8.66
C GLY A 165 -14.66 9.15 -8.00
N ILE A 166 -15.70 8.77 -7.28
CA ILE A 166 -16.72 9.72 -6.76
C ILE A 166 -16.68 9.84 -5.25
N GLY A 167 -16.26 8.79 -4.54
CA GLY A 167 -16.31 8.73 -3.09
C GLY A 167 -15.34 9.69 -2.41
N GLY A 168 -15.73 10.26 -1.26
CA GLY A 168 -14.87 11.09 -0.40
C GLY A 168 -13.98 10.29 0.57
N LEU A 169 -13.93 8.95 0.43
CA LEU A 169 -13.14 8.09 1.30
C LEU A 169 -11.64 8.21 1.01
N THR A 170 -10.83 8.13 2.06
CA THR A 170 -9.38 7.98 1.89
C THR A 170 -9.05 6.63 1.25
N ILE A 171 -7.97 6.57 0.47
CA ILE A 171 -7.56 5.32 -0.18
C ILE A 171 -7.22 4.23 0.84
N ALA A 172 -6.72 4.62 2.02
CA ALA A 172 -6.49 3.66 3.11
C ALA A 172 -7.80 3.01 3.60
N ASN A 173 -8.90 3.79 3.70
CA ASN A 173 -10.21 3.25 4.06
C ASN A 173 -10.77 2.34 2.96
N ILE A 174 -10.65 2.74 1.69
CA ILE A 174 -11.06 1.90 0.56
C ILE A 174 -10.30 0.57 0.61
N ARG A 175 -8.98 0.60 0.74
CA ARG A 175 -8.16 -0.62 0.86
C ARG A 175 -8.61 -1.50 2.03
N GLY A 176 -8.92 -0.90 3.18
CA GLY A 176 -9.42 -1.63 4.36
C GLY A 176 -10.75 -2.32 4.09
N GLN A 177 -11.70 -1.64 3.44
CA GLN A 177 -12.98 -2.23 3.05
C GLN A 177 -12.78 -3.37 2.04
N LEU A 178 -11.99 -3.14 0.98
CA LEU A 178 -11.69 -4.16 -0.01
C LEU A 178 -11.02 -5.39 0.60
N TYR A 179 -10.15 -5.22 1.60
CA TYR A 179 -9.51 -6.33 2.29
C TYR A 179 -10.53 -7.26 2.96
N GLU A 180 -11.51 -6.71 3.69
CA GLU A 180 -12.53 -7.52 4.34
C GLU A 180 -13.51 -8.13 3.32
N ILE A 181 -13.93 -7.37 2.31
CA ILE A 181 -14.81 -7.88 1.24
C ILE A 181 -14.14 -9.04 0.48
N LYS A 182 -12.85 -8.96 0.18
CA LYS A 182 -12.12 -10.07 -0.46
C LYS A 182 -12.20 -11.36 0.35
N ARG A 183 -12.12 -11.28 1.67
CA ARG A 183 -12.25 -12.46 2.54
C ARG A 183 -13.62 -13.11 2.41
N LEU A 184 -14.68 -12.29 2.32
CA LEU A 184 -16.02 -12.78 2.06
C LEU A 184 -16.11 -13.47 0.69
N LEU A 185 -15.58 -12.81 -0.34
CA LEU A 185 -15.61 -13.31 -1.72
C LEU A 185 -14.78 -14.58 -1.90
N GLU A 186 -13.67 -14.72 -1.19
CA GLU A 186 -12.83 -15.92 -1.21
C GLU A 186 -13.48 -17.09 -0.46
N TYR A 187 -14.22 -16.83 0.62
CA TYR A 187 -14.99 -17.85 1.30
C TYR A 187 -16.07 -18.46 0.37
N PHE A 188 -16.74 -17.62 -0.41
CA PHE A 188 -17.77 -18.01 -1.37
C PHE A 188 -17.26 -18.14 -2.81
N LYS A 189 -16.00 -18.49 -3.01
CA LYS A 189 -15.41 -18.58 -4.35
C LYS A 189 -16.01 -19.65 -5.27
N GLU A 190 -16.54 -20.72 -4.67
CA GLU A 190 -17.18 -21.82 -5.40
C GLU A 190 -18.62 -21.48 -5.83
N GLU A 191 -19.22 -20.44 -5.27
CA GLU A 191 -20.54 -19.97 -5.69
C GLU A 191 -20.46 -19.25 -7.04
N GLU A 192 -21.53 -19.34 -7.83
CA GLU A 192 -21.60 -18.68 -9.13
C GLU A 192 -21.32 -17.16 -9.02
N SER A 193 -21.85 -16.53 -8.00
CA SER A 193 -21.63 -15.14 -7.64
C SER A 193 -22.07 -14.87 -6.21
N ILE A 194 -21.43 -13.90 -5.56
CA ILE A 194 -21.82 -13.41 -4.23
C ILE A 194 -23.28 -12.94 -4.17
N CYS A 195 -23.85 -12.53 -5.32
CA CYS A 195 -25.26 -12.14 -5.41
C CYS A 195 -26.24 -13.32 -5.30
N ARG A 196 -25.77 -14.57 -5.30
CA ARG A 196 -26.56 -15.78 -5.14
C ARG A 196 -26.51 -16.35 -3.72
N VAL A 197 -25.61 -15.86 -2.91
CA VAL A 197 -25.44 -16.29 -1.51
C VAL A 197 -26.65 -15.83 -0.71
N ASP A 198 -27.28 -16.77 0.00
CA ASP A 198 -28.46 -16.52 0.81
C ASP A 198 -28.12 -16.19 2.28
N GLU A 199 -29.15 -15.88 3.08
CA GLU A 199 -29.02 -15.53 4.49
C GLU A 199 -28.39 -16.67 5.31
N ASN A 200 -28.78 -17.94 5.08
CA ASN A 200 -28.29 -19.08 5.85
C ASN A 200 -26.80 -19.32 5.61
N GLN A 201 -26.36 -19.17 4.36
CA GLN A 201 -24.93 -19.27 3.99
C GLN A 201 -24.11 -18.16 4.66
N LEU A 202 -24.62 -16.92 4.66
CA LEU A 202 -23.96 -15.79 5.35
C LEU A 202 -23.94 -15.98 6.87
N GLU A 203 -25.02 -16.46 7.46
CA GLU A 203 -25.07 -16.76 8.90
C GLU A 203 -24.00 -17.78 9.30
N THR A 204 -23.85 -18.83 8.50
CA THR A 204 -22.78 -19.83 8.71
C THR A 204 -21.40 -19.17 8.68
N TYR A 205 -21.13 -18.33 7.68
CA TYR A 205 -19.88 -17.60 7.59
C TYR A 205 -19.65 -16.66 8.77
N PHE A 206 -20.69 -15.95 9.23
CA PHE A 206 -20.57 -15.03 10.37
C PHE A 206 -20.31 -15.75 11.68
N ARG A 207 -20.90 -16.93 11.90
CA ARG A 207 -20.59 -17.79 13.05
C ARG A 207 -19.12 -18.23 13.03
N GLU A 208 -18.61 -18.67 11.88
CA GLU A 208 -17.18 -19.01 11.77
C GLU A 208 -16.23 -17.83 11.99
N LEU A 209 -16.65 -16.60 11.66
CA LEU A 209 -15.88 -15.40 11.96
C LEU A 209 -15.86 -15.08 13.46
N GLU A 210 -16.94 -15.41 14.16
CA GLU A 210 -17.09 -15.21 15.60
C GLU A 210 -16.19 -16.17 16.38
N ASP A 211 -16.13 -17.43 15.97
CA ASP A 211 -15.34 -18.50 16.62
C ASP A 211 -13.81 -18.25 16.55
N LYS A 212 -13.35 -17.35 15.71
CA LYS A 212 -11.92 -17.02 15.52
C LYS A 212 -11.33 -16.04 16.54
N ASP A 213 -11.86 -15.94 17.74
CA ASP A 213 -11.38 -15.01 18.80
C ASP A 213 -11.22 -13.55 18.31
N THR A 214 -12.16 -13.12 17.49
CA THR A 214 -12.18 -11.76 16.91
C THR A 214 -12.85 -10.80 17.88
N LYS A 215 -12.18 -9.71 18.27
CA LYS A 215 -12.81 -8.66 19.09
C LYS A 215 -14.10 -8.15 18.46
N ASP A 216 -15.14 -7.96 19.27
CA ASP A 216 -16.48 -7.51 18.84
C ASP A 216 -16.46 -6.26 17.95
N ASP A 217 -15.62 -5.29 18.27
CA ASP A 217 -15.45 -4.07 17.45
C ASP A 217 -14.90 -4.37 16.04
N THR A 218 -14.02 -5.36 15.92
CA THR A 218 -13.48 -5.80 14.63
C THR A 218 -14.52 -6.60 13.85
N PHE A 219 -15.28 -7.47 14.54
CA PHE A 219 -16.40 -8.20 13.95
C PHE A 219 -17.45 -7.22 13.38
N ASN A 220 -17.89 -6.25 14.20
CA ASN A 220 -18.86 -5.24 13.78
C ASN A 220 -18.39 -4.44 12.57
N LYS A 221 -17.12 -4.07 12.51
CA LYS A 221 -16.53 -3.37 11.34
C LYS A 221 -16.61 -4.22 10.07
N ARG A 222 -16.40 -5.53 10.16
CA ARG A 222 -16.54 -6.45 9.03
C ARG A 222 -17.98 -6.49 8.53
N ILE A 223 -18.95 -6.72 9.43
CA ILE A 223 -20.39 -6.71 9.09
C ILE A 223 -20.79 -5.40 8.38
N VAL A 224 -20.34 -4.25 8.89
CA VAL A 224 -20.60 -2.95 8.26
C VAL A 224 -19.97 -2.83 6.86
N HIS A 225 -18.76 -3.40 6.64
CA HIS A 225 -18.14 -3.38 5.32
C HIS A 225 -18.90 -4.28 4.32
N TYR A 226 -19.37 -5.45 4.76
CA TYR A 226 -20.20 -6.33 3.93
C TYR A 226 -21.53 -5.69 3.60
N LEU A 227 -22.19 -5.08 4.58
CA LEU A 227 -23.42 -4.33 4.36
C LEU A 227 -23.25 -3.25 3.28
N LYS A 228 -22.19 -2.43 3.36
CA LYS A 228 -21.92 -1.38 2.36
C LYS A 228 -21.71 -1.95 0.95
N PHE A 229 -21.05 -3.10 0.85
CA PHE A 229 -20.87 -3.77 -0.43
C PHE A 229 -22.20 -4.27 -0.98
N TYR A 230 -23.01 -4.97 -0.19
CA TYR A 230 -24.33 -5.44 -0.61
C TYR A 230 -25.29 -4.27 -0.94
N GLN A 231 -25.24 -3.18 -0.19
CA GLN A 231 -25.97 -1.96 -0.52
C GLN A 231 -25.58 -1.43 -1.91
N PHE A 232 -24.29 -1.38 -2.21
CA PHE A 232 -23.82 -0.98 -3.53
C PHE A 232 -24.34 -1.91 -4.62
N LEU A 233 -24.28 -3.23 -4.42
CA LEU A 233 -24.77 -4.22 -5.38
C LEU A 233 -26.28 -4.07 -5.64
N THR A 234 -27.05 -3.82 -4.59
CA THR A 234 -28.50 -3.59 -4.68
C THR A 234 -28.81 -2.29 -5.42
N VAL A 235 -28.16 -1.19 -5.07
CA VAL A 235 -28.35 0.12 -5.74
C VAL A 235 -27.97 0.06 -7.21
N ARG A 236 -26.96 -0.74 -7.56
CA ARG A 236 -26.55 -0.96 -8.96
C ARG A 236 -27.42 -1.96 -9.73
N GLY A 237 -28.38 -2.61 -9.06
CA GLY A 237 -29.30 -3.56 -9.69
C GLY A 237 -28.68 -4.96 -9.95
N TYR A 238 -27.52 -5.29 -9.35
CA TYR A 238 -26.94 -6.63 -9.43
C TYR A 238 -27.73 -7.66 -8.62
N MET A 239 -28.47 -7.19 -7.60
CA MET A 239 -29.35 -8.00 -6.78
C MET A 239 -30.58 -7.20 -6.35
N LYS A 240 -31.66 -7.88 -5.91
CA LYS A 240 -32.93 -7.25 -5.55
C LYS A 240 -32.91 -6.68 -4.14
N GLU A 241 -32.37 -7.41 -3.20
CA GLU A 241 -32.36 -7.10 -1.78
C GLU A 241 -31.08 -7.56 -1.09
N ILE A 242 -30.79 -6.98 0.05
CA ILE A 242 -29.64 -7.37 0.88
C ILE A 242 -30.00 -8.68 1.60
N PRO A 243 -29.17 -9.74 1.53
CA PRO A 243 -29.52 -11.07 2.03
C PRO A 243 -29.42 -11.23 3.56
N PHE A 244 -29.13 -10.16 4.30
CA PHE A 244 -29.09 -10.20 5.78
C PHE A 244 -29.43 -8.85 6.39
N LYS A 245 -29.86 -8.87 7.66
CA LYS A 245 -30.13 -7.67 8.46
C LYS A 245 -29.01 -7.48 9.48
N PRO A 246 -28.21 -6.40 9.38
CA PRO A 246 -27.03 -6.23 10.24
C PRO A 246 -27.37 -6.16 11.73
N GLU A 247 -28.59 -5.70 12.09
CA GLU A 247 -29.05 -5.57 13.47
C GLU A 247 -29.02 -6.90 14.24
N TYR A 248 -29.15 -8.03 13.55
CA TYR A 248 -29.13 -9.35 14.18
C TYR A 248 -27.71 -9.85 14.47
N TYR A 249 -26.69 -9.25 13.83
CA TYR A 249 -25.29 -9.72 13.94
C TYR A 249 -24.40 -8.75 14.70
N LEU A 250 -24.77 -7.44 14.75
CA LEU A 250 -23.94 -6.45 15.43
C LEU A 250 -23.95 -6.67 16.94
N LYS A 251 -22.76 -6.82 17.51
CA LYS A 251 -22.52 -7.00 18.93
C LYS A 251 -22.50 -5.66 19.66
N LYS A 252 -22.97 -5.67 20.89
CA LYS A 252 -22.85 -4.50 21.77
C LYS A 252 -21.41 -4.37 22.24
N THR A 253 -20.75 -3.30 21.81
CA THR A 253 -19.37 -3.00 22.22
C THR A 253 -19.35 -1.97 23.32
N TYR A 254 -18.47 -2.17 24.30
CA TYR A 254 -18.18 -1.19 25.33
C TYR A 254 -16.79 -0.63 25.08
N PRO A 255 -16.60 0.72 25.15
CA PRO A 255 -15.28 1.29 25.06
C PRO A 255 -14.40 0.79 26.22
N GLU A 256 -13.47 -0.10 25.93
CA GLU A 256 -12.44 -0.45 26.91
C GLU A 256 -11.37 0.65 26.88
N HIS A 257 -11.23 1.37 27.99
CA HIS A 257 -10.14 2.31 28.16
C HIS A 257 -8.89 1.54 28.56
N HIS A 258 -8.00 1.32 27.62
CA HIS A 258 -6.66 0.82 27.91
C HIS A 258 -5.76 2.01 28.22
N ASP A 259 -5.21 2.08 29.42
CA ASP A 259 -4.11 3.00 29.72
C ASP A 259 -2.91 2.59 28.85
N ARG A 260 -2.50 3.50 27.97
CA ARG A 260 -1.36 3.34 27.07
C ARG A 260 -0.23 4.30 27.44
N THR A 261 -0.25 4.80 28.66
CA THR A 261 0.82 5.65 29.19
C THR A 261 2.10 4.85 29.21
N VAL A 262 3.16 5.39 28.62
CA VAL A 262 4.49 4.77 28.68
C VAL A 262 5.03 4.98 30.08
N GLU A 263 5.53 3.92 30.72
CA GLU A 263 6.11 3.98 32.05
C GLU A 263 7.28 4.96 32.09
N GLU A 264 7.38 5.71 33.18
CA GLU A 264 8.39 6.74 33.35
C GLU A 264 9.80 6.20 33.15
N GLN A 265 10.08 5.05 33.70
CA GLN A 265 11.37 4.38 33.55
C GLN A 265 11.75 4.13 32.09
N VAL A 266 10.80 3.68 31.28
CA VAL A 266 11.02 3.37 29.86
C VAL A 266 11.32 4.64 29.05
N TYR A 267 10.53 5.68 29.22
CA TYR A 267 10.79 6.90 28.45
C TYR A 267 12.06 7.64 28.91
N MET A 268 12.39 7.61 30.21
CA MET A 268 13.65 8.16 30.72
C MET A 268 14.85 7.41 30.14
N GLU A 269 14.77 6.09 30.04
CA GLU A 269 15.80 5.28 29.42
C GLU A 269 16.01 5.64 27.94
N ILE A 270 14.92 5.86 27.17
CA ILE A 270 15.00 6.32 25.79
C ILE A 270 15.67 7.69 25.71
N LEU A 271 15.25 8.65 26.54
CA LEU A 271 15.83 9.99 26.57
C LEU A 271 17.34 9.95 26.85
N HIS A 272 17.78 9.15 27.81
CA HIS A 272 19.20 9.00 28.14
C HIS A 272 20.01 8.40 26.99
N LYS A 273 19.43 7.47 26.22
CA LYS A 273 20.08 6.80 25.09
C LYS A 273 19.78 7.46 23.74
N LEU A 274 19.05 8.57 23.73
CA LEU A 274 18.57 9.22 22.51
C LEU A 274 19.71 9.64 21.56
N TYR A 275 20.89 9.90 22.07
CA TYR A 275 22.08 10.23 21.27
C TYR A 275 22.52 9.08 20.33
N ALA A 276 22.19 7.84 20.65
CA ALA A 276 22.50 6.66 19.82
C ALA A 276 21.58 6.49 18.60
N PHE A 277 20.43 7.19 18.60
CA PHE A 277 19.48 7.11 17.50
C PHE A 277 19.91 8.00 16.32
N PRO A 278 19.58 7.64 15.06
CA PRO A 278 19.77 8.53 13.92
C PRO A 278 19.11 9.88 14.14
N LEU A 279 19.69 10.94 13.60
CA LEU A 279 19.19 12.31 13.82
C LEU A 279 17.72 12.46 13.46
N VAL A 280 17.28 11.94 12.33
CA VAL A 280 15.87 12.01 11.88
C VAL A 280 14.96 11.29 12.87
N SER A 281 15.28 10.05 13.26
CA SER A 281 14.49 9.28 14.23
C SER A 281 14.44 9.96 15.60
N ARG A 282 15.54 10.59 16.03
CA ARG A 282 15.63 11.39 17.24
C ARG A 282 14.71 12.61 17.21
N LEU A 283 14.74 13.35 16.11
CA LEU A 283 13.89 14.55 15.95
C LEU A 283 12.40 14.17 15.88
N ILE A 284 12.04 13.10 15.17
CA ILE A 284 10.66 12.59 15.15
C ILE A 284 10.22 12.20 16.57
N PHE A 285 11.04 11.45 17.31
CA PHE A 285 10.72 11.07 18.69
C PHE A 285 10.50 12.30 19.59
N LEU A 286 11.38 13.30 19.53
CA LEU A 286 11.22 14.53 20.31
C LEU A 286 9.90 15.25 20.02
N HIS A 287 9.44 15.26 18.76
CA HIS A 287 8.12 15.81 18.43
C HIS A 287 7.00 15.04 19.10
N LEU A 288 7.03 13.71 19.00
CA LEU A 288 6.03 12.85 19.63
C LEU A 288 5.98 13.07 21.13
N TRP A 289 7.16 13.16 21.75
CA TRP A 289 7.33 13.39 23.17
C TRP A 289 6.80 14.76 23.63
N CYS A 290 7.20 15.84 22.94
CA CYS A 290 6.84 17.21 23.35
C CYS A 290 5.40 17.60 23.01
N THR A 291 4.76 16.97 22.02
CA THR A 291 3.50 17.46 21.46
C THR A 291 2.33 16.48 21.54
N GLY A 292 2.59 15.20 21.78
CA GLY A 292 1.57 14.15 21.75
C GLY A 292 0.94 13.93 20.35
N LEU A 293 1.58 14.41 19.28
CA LEU A 293 1.11 14.23 17.91
C LEU A 293 1.17 12.76 17.47
N ARG A 294 0.36 12.40 16.49
CA ARG A 294 0.47 11.08 15.83
C ARG A 294 1.74 11.02 14.98
N ILE A 295 2.36 9.84 14.89
CA ILE A 295 3.56 9.63 14.06
C ILE A 295 3.35 10.12 12.63
N SER A 296 2.18 9.85 12.05
CA SER A 296 1.84 10.29 10.69
C SER A 296 1.82 11.81 10.53
N GLU A 297 1.38 12.53 11.55
CA GLU A 297 1.33 13.99 11.57
C GLU A 297 2.76 14.56 11.63
N VAL A 298 3.61 14.00 12.48
CA VAL A 298 5.02 14.40 12.57
C VAL A 298 5.77 14.10 11.25
N CYS A 299 5.60 12.91 10.69
CA CYS A 299 6.26 12.52 9.44
C CYS A 299 5.85 13.37 8.23
N THR A 300 4.75 14.12 8.31
CA THR A 300 4.24 14.96 7.23
C THR A 300 4.43 16.46 7.47
N LEU A 301 5.19 16.85 8.49
CA LEU A 301 5.53 18.26 8.75
C LEU A 301 6.29 18.87 7.57
N LYS A 302 5.93 20.10 7.23
CA LYS A 302 6.55 20.89 6.14
C LYS A 302 7.50 21.96 6.70
N GLY A 303 8.40 22.46 5.86
CA GLY A 303 9.44 23.41 6.26
C GLY A 303 8.91 24.73 6.84
N ASP A 304 7.67 25.12 6.53
CA ASP A 304 6.98 26.28 7.08
C ASP A 304 6.14 26.01 8.34
N ALA A 305 6.27 24.81 8.93
CA ALA A 305 5.45 24.41 10.06
C ALA A 305 5.75 25.17 11.37
N TYR A 306 6.94 25.77 11.51
CA TYR A 306 7.36 26.42 12.76
C TYR A 306 7.20 27.92 12.70
N TYR A 307 6.52 28.44 13.69
CA TYR A 307 6.23 29.86 13.86
C TYR A 307 6.65 30.34 15.25
N TRP A 308 7.14 31.55 15.35
CA TRP A 308 7.44 32.25 16.59
C TRP A 308 6.83 33.65 16.51
N ASP A 309 5.98 34.00 17.48
CA ASP A 309 5.27 35.29 17.56
C ASP A 309 6.05 36.39 18.29
N GLY A 310 7.23 36.07 18.80
CA GLY A 310 8.10 36.95 19.60
C GLY A 310 8.12 36.56 21.08
N GLU A 311 7.15 35.80 21.53
CA GLU A 311 6.98 35.34 22.91
C GLU A 311 6.93 33.80 22.95
N ASP A 312 6.01 33.20 22.21
CA ASP A 312 5.78 31.77 22.15
C ASP A 312 6.17 31.14 20.82
N ALA A 313 6.55 29.87 20.84
CA ALA A 313 6.83 29.07 19.66
C ALA A 313 5.68 28.09 19.37
N TRP A 314 5.33 28.02 18.10
CA TRP A 314 4.17 27.27 17.61
C TRP A 314 4.54 26.31 16.48
N LEU A 315 3.82 25.19 16.44
CA LEU A 315 3.90 24.20 15.38
C LEU A 315 2.56 24.10 14.66
N LYS A 316 2.54 24.41 13.38
CA LYS A 316 1.39 24.18 12.49
C LYS A 316 1.40 22.75 11.98
N VAL A 317 0.31 22.01 12.20
CA VAL A 317 0.16 20.60 11.83
C VAL A 317 -1.12 20.41 11.06
N TYR A 318 -1.03 19.78 9.89
CA TYR A 318 -2.23 19.29 9.20
C TYR A 318 -2.62 17.91 9.75
N GLN A 319 -3.78 17.83 10.37
CA GLN A 319 -4.33 16.58 10.90
C GLN A 319 -5.06 15.81 9.82
N ILE A 320 -4.40 14.81 9.23
CA ILE A 320 -4.93 14.00 8.12
C ILE A 320 -6.30 13.37 8.46
N LYS A 321 -6.48 12.88 9.69
CA LYS A 321 -7.73 12.25 10.13
C LYS A 321 -8.88 13.26 10.26
N MET A 322 -8.59 14.48 10.70
CA MET A 322 -9.58 15.54 10.93
C MET A 322 -9.76 16.46 9.74
N LYS A 323 -8.87 16.35 8.74
CA LYS A 323 -8.81 17.20 7.54
C LYS A 323 -8.74 18.70 7.88
N ALA A 324 -7.99 19.05 8.91
CA ALA A 324 -7.89 20.42 9.42
C ALA A 324 -6.46 20.74 9.91
N ASP A 325 -6.10 22.02 9.80
CA ASP A 325 -4.89 22.55 10.41
C ASP A 325 -5.08 22.74 11.93
N LYS A 326 -4.04 22.48 12.70
CA LYS A 326 -3.97 22.74 14.14
C LYS A 326 -2.67 23.45 14.47
N MET A 327 -2.74 24.46 15.35
CA MET A 327 -1.58 25.10 15.96
C MET A 327 -1.33 24.52 17.36
N ILE A 328 -0.10 24.16 17.64
CA ILE A 328 0.31 23.52 18.91
C ILE A 328 1.46 24.32 19.49
N PRO A 329 1.41 24.74 20.76
CA PRO A 329 2.56 25.38 21.40
C PRO A 329 3.68 24.34 21.58
N ILE A 330 4.92 24.77 21.35
CA ILE A 330 6.11 23.92 21.49
C ILE A 330 7.17 24.63 22.33
N PRO A 331 8.05 23.88 23.00
CA PRO A 331 9.18 24.48 23.70
C PRO A 331 10.08 25.30 22.76
N LEU A 332 10.49 26.49 23.18
CA LEU A 332 11.36 27.35 22.37
C LEU A 332 12.68 26.67 21.97
N VAL A 333 13.20 25.79 22.82
CA VAL A 333 14.39 24.97 22.48
C VAL A 333 14.14 24.09 21.28
N MET A 334 12.97 23.45 21.21
CA MET A 334 12.58 22.63 20.08
C MET A 334 12.46 23.46 18.79
N TYR A 335 11.82 24.63 18.87
CA TYR A 335 11.76 25.58 17.75
C TYR A 335 13.17 25.90 17.22
N ARG A 336 14.11 26.27 18.11
CA ARG A 336 15.49 26.62 17.73
C ARG A 336 16.23 25.45 17.08
N ILE A 337 16.09 24.24 17.62
CA ILE A 337 16.69 23.02 17.06
C ILE A 337 16.17 22.80 15.64
N MET A 338 14.85 22.87 15.46
CA MET A 338 14.24 22.60 14.19
C MET A 338 14.51 23.69 13.14
N ARG A 339 14.54 24.96 13.53
CA ARG A 339 14.96 26.05 12.62
C ARG A 339 16.38 25.83 12.12
N LYS A 340 17.32 25.49 13.03
CA LYS A 340 18.70 25.15 12.65
C LYS A 340 18.76 23.94 11.72
N TYR A 341 18.01 22.89 12.01
CA TYR A 341 17.94 21.71 11.14
C TYR A 341 17.41 22.04 9.74
N ILE A 342 16.31 22.79 9.66
CA ILE A 342 15.71 23.22 8.37
C ILE A 342 16.70 24.05 7.55
N GLU A 343 17.45 24.94 8.17
CA GLU A 343 18.48 25.76 7.52
C GLU A 343 19.66 24.91 7.02
N GLN A 344 20.16 23.99 7.86
CA GLN A 344 21.29 23.12 7.51
C GLN A 344 20.96 22.15 6.39
N GLU A 345 19.75 21.60 6.38
CA GLU A 345 19.29 20.66 5.33
C GLU A 345 18.67 21.38 4.13
N HIS A 346 18.70 22.71 4.08
CA HIS A 346 18.14 23.53 2.98
C HIS A 346 16.69 23.17 2.63
N ILE A 347 15.84 22.95 3.64
CA ILE A 347 14.46 22.52 3.47
C ILE A 347 13.59 23.70 3.06
N ARG A 348 12.96 23.60 1.90
CA ARG A 348 12.05 24.66 1.42
C ARG A 348 10.71 24.62 2.17
N PRO A 349 9.95 25.73 2.22
CA PRO A 349 8.69 25.82 2.98
C PRO A 349 7.68 24.71 2.68
N LYS A 350 7.55 24.31 1.42
CA LYS A 350 6.59 23.26 0.99
C LYS A 350 7.13 21.84 1.04
N ASP A 351 8.44 21.67 1.25
CA ASP A 351 9.05 20.34 1.35
C ASP A 351 8.73 19.69 2.70
N TYR A 352 8.70 18.36 2.74
CA TYR A 352 8.65 17.64 4.01
C TYR A 352 9.97 17.82 4.76
N ILE A 353 9.88 18.03 6.07
CA ILE A 353 11.06 18.17 6.94
C ILE A 353 11.77 16.81 7.03
N PHE A 354 11.01 15.77 7.27
CA PHE A 354 11.52 14.41 7.33
C PHE A 354 11.26 13.73 5.97
N LYS A 355 12.33 13.53 5.20
CA LYS A 355 12.27 12.96 3.85
C LYS A 355 12.64 11.48 3.86
N GLY A 356 11.84 10.67 3.18
CA GLY A 356 12.21 9.31 2.84
C GLY A 356 13.25 9.26 1.70
N LYS A 357 13.78 8.08 1.42
CA LYS A 357 14.81 7.86 0.37
C LYS A 357 14.42 8.40 -1.01
N ASN A 358 13.13 8.46 -1.31
CA ASN A 358 12.60 8.93 -2.60
C ASN A 358 12.13 10.40 -2.56
N GLY A 359 12.54 11.18 -1.55
CA GLY A 359 12.20 12.61 -1.43
C GLY A 359 10.79 12.92 -0.92
N GLY A 360 9.91 11.93 -0.79
CA GLY A 360 8.59 12.08 -0.17
C GLY A 360 8.64 12.11 1.36
N ALA A 361 7.47 12.20 2.00
CA ALA A 361 7.36 12.16 3.46
C ALA A 361 8.00 10.90 4.05
N TYR A 362 8.56 11.02 5.25
CA TYR A 362 9.12 9.88 5.97
C TYR A 362 8.04 8.86 6.28
N ARG A 363 8.36 7.58 6.10
CA ARG A 363 7.37 6.50 6.27
C ARG A 363 7.18 6.14 7.74
N VAL A 364 5.94 6.12 8.21
CA VAL A 364 5.61 5.66 9.58
C VAL A 364 6.18 4.26 9.86
N GLY A 365 6.06 3.34 8.87
CA GLY A 365 6.61 1.99 9.01
C GLY A 365 8.13 1.97 9.14
N THR A 366 8.84 2.81 8.37
CA THR A 366 10.31 2.94 8.46
C THR A 366 10.72 3.47 9.83
N PHE A 367 10.06 4.54 10.29
CA PHE A 367 10.34 5.08 11.63
C PHE A 367 10.14 4.03 12.72
N ARG A 368 9.02 3.31 12.72
CA ARG A 368 8.75 2.26 13.72
C ARG A 368 9.81 1.16 13.70
N GLN A 369 10.17 0.70 12.53
CA GLN A 369 11.18 -0.36 12.37
C GLN A 369 12.56 0.11 12.84
N GLU A 370 13.01 1.28 12.42
CA GLU A 370 14.31 1.84 12.84
C GLU A 370 14.33 2.07 14.35
N PHE A 371 13.28 2.68 14.89
CA PHE A 371 13.20 2.97 16.30
C PHE A 371 13.23 1.68 17.14
N GLN A 372 12.47 0.66 16.74
CA GLN A 372 12.50 -0.65 17.40
C GLN A 372 13.91 -1.27 17.37
N GLN A 373 14.56 -1.27 16.20
CA GLN A 373 15.92 -1.81 16.06
C GLN A 373 16.93 -1.10 16.98
N TYR A 374 16.79 0.21 17.17
CA TYR A 374 17.65 0.97 18.08
C TYR A 374 17.32 0.70 19.55
N CYS A 375 16.06 0.55 19.91
CA CYS A 375 15.66 0.13 21.24
C CYS A 375 16.26 -1.24 21.59
N ASP A 376 16.10 -2.22 20.72
CA ASP A 376 16.62 -3.58 20.88
C ASP A 376 18.15 -3.58 21.00
N LYS A 377 18.84 -2.85 20.13
CA LYS A 377 20.30 -2.74 20.13
C LYS A 377 20.87 -2.10 21.40
N ASN A 378 20.12 -1.19 22.01
CA ASN A 378 20.53 -0.48 23.23
C ASN A 378 19.95 -1.10 24.51
N GLY A 379 19.27 -2.25 24.41
CA GLY A 379 18.71 -2.97 25.56
C GLY A 379 17.61 -2.18 26.26
N ILE A 380 16.82 -1.37 25.54
CA ILE A 380 15.68 -0.66 26.09
C ILE A 380 14.51 -1.64 26.14
N ALA A 381 14.05 -1.95 27.34
CA ALA A 381 12.93 -2.84 27.53
C ALA A 381 11.65 -2.28 26.86
N ASP A 382 10.90 -3.12 26.17
CA ASP A 382 9.57 -2.85 25.64
C ASP A 382 9.42 -1.63 24.70
N GLY A 383 10.29 -1.50 23.70
CA GLY A 383 10.07 -0.56 22.59
C GLY A 383 8.68 -0.65 21.93
N ASP A 384 7.96 -1.72 22.15
CA ASP A 384 6.58 -1.96 21.68
C ASP A 384 5.53 -1.00 22.32
N TYR A 385 5.71 -0.56 23.55
CA TYR A 385 4.75 0.33 24.22
C TYR A 385 4.70 1.76 23.67
N ILE A 386 5.78 2.20 23.04
CA ILE A 386 5.95 3.59 22.59
C ILE A 386 5.09 3.92 21.38
N PHE A 387 4.64 2.93 20.62
CA PHE A 387 4.01 3.13 19.30
C PHE A 387 2.64 2.50 19.13
N LYS A 388 2.08 1.91 20.17
CA LYS A 388 0.70 1.34 20.13
C LYS A 388 -0.40 2.36 20.41
N SER A 389 -0.07 3.64 20.53
CA SER A 389 -1.05 4.71 20.75
C SER A 389 -1.84 5.07 19.51
#